data_aad06fbb75e48ef18ba6541cc7264335
#
_entry.id   aad06fbb75e48ef18ba6541cc7264335
#
_cell.length_a   1.000
_cell.length_b   1.000
_cell.length_c   1.000
_cell.angle_alpha   90.00
_cell.angle_beta   90.00
_cell.angle_gamma   90.00
#
_symmetry.space_group_name_H-M   'P 1'
#
loop_
_entity.id
_entity.type
_entity.pdbx_description
1 polymer ?
#
loop_
_entity_poly.entity_id
_entity_poly.type
_entity_poly.pdbx_seq_one_letter_code
_entity_poly.pdbx_strand_id
1 'polypeptide(L)'
;MKRHYKRPNGYGSIYMEKGRRRKPYRVLITTERALVDGKPKLTRKTLGYYESADLAKAALDEYNKNEYDIDKAKMTFAEVYAMWSRDHFPTITPKSQYILQNAYKHLAGLHSVPMAQLRTEHFEGAVRSCQAGSATKKKMTQLLSMMSQWAMAHDVTRKDYVKLCNFRIGDTEPQLQRVLFTPEEIQTMRDHAGEDQIQDMILLSIYTGFRPGELLAIKSSNVDSEQQTITGGSKTAAGRDRIVPIHSDVRVLVEHYLSKGTETLFVGVKSGKKPMPYEYYRDAFVARFPGHTCYDTRHTFVTAWKKQSLNEYILKRIVGHQIGDVSEKFYTHRDIENLKSEMAKLVL
;
A
#
# COMPACT_ATOMS: atom_id res chain seq x y z
N MET A 1 -10.98 17.52 -62.92
CA MET A 1 -11.86 16.53 -62.31
C MET A 1 -11.30 16.12 -60.95
N LYS A 2 -11.91 16.53 -59.82
CA LYS A 2 -11.53 16.04 -58.47
C LYS A 2 -11.99 14.60 -58.36
N ARG A 3 -11.06 13.62 -58.32
CA ARG A 3 -11.37 12.21 -58.05
C ARG A 3 -11.94 12.11 -56.61
N HIS A 4 -13.26 11.88 -56.48
CA HIS A 4 -13.85 11.51 -55.20
C HIS A 4 -13.43 10.08 -54.88
N TYR A 5 -12.42 9.90 -54.02
CA TYR A 5 -12.11 8.60 -53.47
C TYR A 5 -13.26 8.17 -52.54
N LYS A 6 -13.99 7.11 -52.93
CA LYS A 6 -14.96 6.47 -52.05
C LYS A 6 -14.19 5.87 -50.86
N ARG A 7 -14.65 6.21 -49.66
CA ARG A 7 -14.10 5.59 -48.45
C ARG A 7 -14.42 4.10 -48.39
N PRO A 8 -13.56 3.26 -47.82
CA PRO A 8 -13.82 1.83 -47.65
C PRO A 8 -15.13 1.57 -46.86
N ASN A 9 -15.77 0.46 -47.16
CA ASN A 9 -16.97 0.03 -46.41
C ASN A 9 -16.62 -0.14 -44.95
N GLY A 10 -17.40 0.54 -44.07
CA GLY A 10 -17.16 0.51 -42.60
C GLY A 10 -16.30 1.61 -42.06
N TYR A 11 -15.72 2.47 -42.92
CA TYR A 11 -14.91 3.60 -42.50
C TYR A 11 -15.63 4.60 -41.59
N GLY A 12 -16.99 4.62 -41.66
CA GLY A 12 -17.85 5.56 -40.97
C GLY A 12 -18.44 6.62 -41.94
N SER A 13 -19.27 7.48 -41.39
CA SER A 13 -20.03 8.47 -42.20
C SER A 13 -20.07 9.83 -41.48
N ILE A 14 -20.09 10.89 -42.27
CA ILE A 14 -20.25 12.25 -41.78
C ILE A 14 -21.59 12.77 -42.30
N TYR A 15 -22.42 13.27 -41.40
CA TYR A 15 -23.72 13.83 -41.72
C TYR A 15 -23.77 15.29 -41.28
N MET A 16 -24.40 16.15 -42.06
CA MET A 16 -24.74 17.50 -41.67
C MET A 16 -26.15 17.49 -41.05
N GLU A 17 -26.23 17.80 -39.77
CA GLU A 17 -27.49 17.89 -39.03
C GLU A 17 -28.25 19.17 -39.41
N LYS A 18 -29.56 19.08 -39.56
CA LYS A 18 -30.41 20.23 -39.88
C LYS A 18 -30.56 21.18 -38.69
N GLY A 19 -30.73 22.49 -38.95
CA GLY A 19 -30.95 23.53 -37.95
C GLY A 19 -29.69 24.34 -37.61
N ARG A 20 -29.88 25.44 -36.83
CA ARG A 20 -28.78 26.34 -36.40
C ARG A 20 -28.01 25.70 -35.21
N ARG A 21 -27.05 24.89 -35.52
CA ARG A 21 -26.19 24.23 -34.52
C ARG A 21 -24.76 24.77 -34.61
N ARG A 22 -24.13 25.02 -33.47
CA ARG A 22 -22.70 25.41 -33.38
C ARG A 22 -21.77 24.31 -33.96
N LYS A 23 -22.16 23.06 -33.83
CA LYS A 23 -21.41 21.89 -34.32
C LYS A 23 -22.33 21.00 -35.19
N PRO A 24 -22.56 21.36 -36.46
CA PRO A 24 -23.54 20.69 -37.30
C PRO A 24 -23.08 19.35 -37.90
N TYR A 25 -21.77 19.07 -37.89
CA TYR A 25 -21.25 17.87 -38.55
C TYR A 25 -21.15 16.73 -37.53
N ARG A 26 -22.01 15.71 -37.69
CA ARG A 26 -22.05 14.49 -36.88
C ARG A 26 -21.23 13.41 -37.57
N VAL A 27 -20.31 12.77 -36.83
CA VAL A 27 -19.53 11.62 -37.27
C VAL A 27 -20.09 10.35 -36.67
N LEU A 28 -20.45 9.38 -37.53
CA LEU A 28 -20.87 8.04 -37.13
C LEU A 28 -19.80 7.03 -37.52
N ILE A 29 -19.50 6.11 -36.62
CA ILE A 29 -18.63 4.96 -36.85
C ILE A 29 -19.43 3.66 -36.73
N THR A 30 -18.96 2.59 -37.33
CA THR A 30 -19.54 1.23 -37.21
C THR A 30 -18.70 0.47 -36.20
N THR A 31 -19.32 0.07 -35.08
CA THR A 31 -18.64 -0.65 -33.98
C THR A 31 -18.79 -2.15 -34.06
N GLU A 32 -19.90 -2.64 -34.66
CA GLU A 32 -20.13 -4.08 -34.78
C GLU A 32 -20.83 -4.40 -36.09
N ARG A 33 -20.54 -5.60 -36.62
CA ARG A 33 -21.23 -6.19 -37.75
C ARG A 33 -21.70 -7.58 -37.31
N ALA A 34 -23.00 -7.75 -37.17
CA ALA A 34 -23.62 -9.04 -36.85
C ALA A 34 -24.52 -9.47 -38.01
N LEU A 35 -24.63 -10.76 -38.24
CA LEU A 35 -25.65 -11.33 -39.10
C LEU A 35 -26.89 -11.67 -38.25
N VAL A 36 -27.98 -10.99 -38.48
CA VAL A 36 -29.25 -11.27 -37.84
C VAL A 36 -30.22 -11.70 -38.95
N ASP A 37 -30.76 -12.90 -38.88
CA ASP A 37 -31.63 -13.52 -39.91
C ASP A 37 -31.03 -13.47 -41.32
N GLY A 38 -29.73 -13.76 -41.43
CA GLY A 38 -29.00 -13.75 -42.71
C GLY A 38 -28.75 -12.37 -43.30
N LYS A 39 -29.16 -11.28 -42.64
CA LYS A 39 -28.91 -9.89 -43.08
C LYS A 39 -27.85 -9.20 -42.21
N PRO A 40 -26.92 -8.44 -42.79
CA PRO A 40 -25.92 -7.71 -42.03
C PRO A 40 -26.56 -6.57 -41.23
N LYS A 41 -26.51 -6.67 -39.90
CA LYS A 41 -26.91 -5.62 -38.97
C LYS A 41 -25.65 -4.85 -38.54
N LEU A 42 -25.65 -3.55 -38.76
CA LEU A 42 -24.52 -2.65 -38.40
C LEU A 42 -24.91 -1.86 -37.15
N THR A 43 -24.14 -2.00 -36.09
CA THR A 43 -24.25 -1.12 -34.92
C THR A 43 -23.39 0.13 -35.16
N ARG A 44 -24.03 1.30 -35.09
CA ARG A 44 -23.36 2.59 -35.33
C ARG A 44 -23.36 3.43 -34.06
N LYS A 45 -22.21 4.04 -33.73
CA LYS A 45 -22.06 4.98 -32.62
C LYS A 45 -21.64 6.35 -33.14
N THR A 46 -22.03 7.42 -32.42
CA THR A 46 -21.61 8.77 -32.71
C THR A 46 -20.22 9.01 -32.12
N LEU A 47 -19.23 9.27 -32.96
CA LEU A 47 -17.89 9.65 -32.53
C LEU A 47 -17.88 11.08 -31.94
N GLY A 48 -18.59 12.01 -32.55
CA GLY A 48 -18.72 13.38 -32.06
C GLY A 48 -19.46 14.30 -33.03
N TYR A 49 -19.59 15.57 -32.61
CA TYR A 49 -20.13 16.67 -33.39
C TYR A 49 -19.06 17.75 -33.60
N TYR A 50 -18.89 18.26 -34.83
CA TYR A 50 -17.79 19.14 -35.23
C TYR A 50 -18.32 20.41 -35.89
N GLU A 51 -17.55 21.47 -35.80
CA GLU A 51 -17.92 22.80 -36.35
C GLU A 51 -17.77 22.85 -37.88
N SER A 52 -16.85 22.08 -38.44
CA SER A 52 -16.61 22.01 -39.91
C SER A 52 -16.51 20.57 -40.41
N ALA A 53 -16.74 20.42 -41.71
CA ALA A 53 -16.59 19.15 -42.40
C ALA A 53 -15.15 18.61 -42.34
N ASP A 54 -14.17 19.52 -42.39
CA ASP A 54 -12.75 19.13 -42.32
C ASP A 54 -12.34 18.61 -40.95
N LEU A 55 -12.82 19.25 -39.89
CA LEU A 55 -12.63 18.75 -38.51
C LEU A 55 -13.31 17.38 -38.31
N ALA A 56 -14.52 17.20 -38.83
CA ALA A 56 -15.23 15.93 -38.79
C ALA A 56 -14.48 14.83 -39.57
N LYS A 57 -13.89 15.19 -40.73
CA LYS A 57 -13.09 14.30 -41.54
C LYS A 57 -11.80 13.90 -40.83
N ALA A 58 -11.07 14.87 -40.28
CA ALA A 58 -9.84 14.61 -39.51
C ALA A 58 -10.07 13.69 -38.30
N ALA A 59 -11.17 13.94 -37.59
CA ALA A 59 -11.55 13.09 -36.45
C ALA A 59 -11.90 11.65 -36.84
N LEU A 60 -12.59 11.48 -37.99
CA LEU A 60 -12.92 10.15 -38.49
C LEU A 60 -11.67 9.42 -39.02
N ASP A 61 -10.77 10.13 -39.69
CA ASP A 61 -9.52 9.57 -40.20
C ASP A 61 -8.57 9.18 -39.04
N GLU A 62 -8.52 10.00 -37.98
CA GLU A 62 -7.76 9.68 -36.75
C GLU A 62 -8.35 8.48 -36.03
N TYR A 63 -9.68 8.40 -35.92
CA TYR A 63 -10.34 7.22 -35.34
C TYR A 63 -9.97 5.93 -36.07
N ASN A 64 -10.02 5.96 -37.44
CA ASN A 64 -9.71 4.77 -38.25
C ASN A 64 -8.21 4.40 -38.28
N LYS A 65 -7.32 5.34 -37.98
CA LYS A 65 -5.90 5.01 -37.74
C LYS A 65 -5.68 4.28 -36.45
N ASN A 66 -6.44 4.65 -35.43
CA ASN A 66 -6.30 4.17 -34.08
C ASN A 66 -7.68 3.94 -33.47
N GLU A 67 -8.35 2.84 -33.82
CA GLU A 67 -9.67 2.51 -33.28
C GLU A 67 -9.66 2.43 -31.75
N TYR A 68 -10.67 3.01 -31.09
CA TYR A 68 -10.85 2.95 -29.64
C TYR A 68 -12.34 2.85 -29.27
N ASP A 69 -12.60 2.32 -28.09
CA ASP A 69 -13.95 2.26 -27.55
C ASP A 69 -14.38 3.66 -27.07
N ILE A 70 -15.38 4.22 -27.77
CA ILE A 70 -15.90 5.57 -27.47
C ILE A 70 -16.53 5.64 -26.09
N ASP A 71 -17.16 4.56 -25.61
CA ASP A 71 -17.82 4.56 -24.32
C ASP A 71 -16.77 4.49 -23.21
N LYS A 72 -15.73 3.68 -23.38
CA LYS A 72 -14.59 3.65 -22.47
C LYS A 72 -13.87 5.01 -22.42
N ALA A 73 -13.70 5.68 -23.54
CA ALA A 73 -13.07 6.99 -23.59
C ALA A 73 -13.86 8.11 -22.87
N LYS A 74 -15.15 7.90 -22.61
CA LYS A 74 -16.00 8.81 -21.82
C LYS A 74 -15.99 8.52 -20.33
N MET A 75 -15.45 7.38 -19.92
CA MET A 75 -15.43 6.98 -18.51
C MET A 75 -14.72 8.04 -17.68
N THR A 76 -15.40 8.51 -16.64
CA THR A 76 -14.86 9.47 -15.68
C THR A 76 -13.79 8.83 -14.80
N PHE A 77 -12.98 9.66 -14.19
CA PHE A 77 -12.00 9.21 -13.18
C PHE A 77 -12.66 8.40 -12.05
N ALA A 78 -13.88 8.80 -11.64
CA ALA A 78 -14.63 8.08 -10.62
C ALA A 78 -15.09 6.69 -11.07
N GLU A 79 -15.56 6.55 -12.32
CA GLU A 79 -15.95 5.25 -12.88
C GLU A 79 -14.75 4.32 -13.05
N VAL A 80 -13.61 4.86 -13.48
CA VAL A 80 -12.35 4.11 -13.54
C VAL A 80 -11.94 3.64 -12.14
N TYR A 81 -12.02 4.52 -11.14
CA TYR A 81 -11.73 4.14 -9.76
C TYR A 81 -12.65 3.01 -9.26
N ALA A 82 -13.95 3.09 -9.55
CA ALA A 82 -14.91 2.07 -9.13
C ALA A 82 -14.60 0.70 -9.74
N MET A 83 -14.26 0.65 -11.02
CA MET A 83 -13.89 -0.60 -11.69
C MET A 83 -12.53 -1.11 -11.20
N TRP A 84 -11.53 -0.27 -11.17
CA TRP A 84 -10.19 -0.61 -10.66
C TRP A 84 -10.23 -1.12 -9.22
N SER A 85 -10.98 -0.44 -8.34
CA SER A 85 -11.07 -0.83 -6.94
C SER A 85 -11.80 -2.16 -6.74
N ARG A 86 -12.84 -2.45 -7.53
CA ARG A 86 -13.51 -3.74 -7.52
C ARG A 86 -12.55 -4.88 -7.84
N ASP A 87 -11.62 -4.67 -8.79
CA ASP A 87 -10.67 -5.69 -9.20
C ASP A 87 -9.47 -5.79 -8.24
N HIS A 88 -9.01 -4.65 -7.70
CA HIS A 88 -7.79 -4.57 -6.89
C HIS A 88 -8.02 -4.80 -5.39
N PHE A 89 -9.10 -4.32 -4.81
CA PHE A 89 -9.34 -4.38 -3.37
C PHE A 89 -9.39 -5.79 -2.78
N PRO A 90 -9.94 -6.81 -3.47
CA PRO A 90 -9.89 -8.19 -2.97
C PRO A 90 -8.47 -8.74 -2.80
N THR A 91 -7.47 -8.15 -3.46
CA THR A 91 -6.07 -8.60 -3.41
C THR A 91 -5.26 -7.97 -2.28
N ILE A 92 -5.81 -6.98 -1.56
CA ILE A 92 -5.11 -6.21 -0.53
C ILE A 92 -5.86 -6.20 0.80
N THR A 93 -5.12 -5.90 1.89
CA THR A 93 -5.71 -5.85 3.24
C THR A 93 -6.70 -4.69 3.41
N PRO A 94 -7.70 -4.80 4.32
CA PRO A 94 -8.65 -3.71 4.62
C PRO A 94 -7.96 -2.39 4.98
N LYS A 95 -6.83 -2.45 5.70
CA LYS A 95 -6.04 -1.26 6.03
C LYS A 95 -5.45 -0.59 4.78
N SER A 96 -4.98 -1.38 3.82
CA SER A 96 -4.47 -0.85 2.55
C SER A 96 -5.59 -0.25 1.71
N GLN A 97 -6.78 -0.88 1.69
CA GLN A 97 -7.97 -0.34 1.04
C GLN A 97 -8.32 1.04 1.61
N TYR A 98 -8.39 1.16 2.95
CA TYR A 98 -8.68 2.43 3.63
C TYR A 98 -7.69 3.55 3.24
N ILE A 99 -6.39 3.23 3.17
CA ILE A 99 -5.36 4.20 2.77
C ILE A 99 -5.58 4.69 1.33
N LEU A 100 -5.91 3.79 0.39
CA LEU A 100 -6.18 4.15 -1.00
C LEU A 100 -7.52 4.88 -1.16
N GLN A 101 -8.55 4.53 -0.38
CA GLN A 101 -9.80 5.27 -0.32
C GLN A 101 -9.60 6.69 0.19
N ASN A 102 -8.77 6.87 1.20
CA ASN A 102 -8.43 8.20 1.70
C ASN A 102 -7.67 9.03 0.65
N ALA A 103 -6.71 8.42 -0.06
CA ALA A 103 -6.01 9.06 -1.16
C ALA A 103 -6.98 9.49 -2.29
N TYR A 104 -7.97 8.65 -2.63
CA TYR A 104 -9.00 8.96 -3.62
C TYR A 104 -9.84 10.18 -3.22
N LYS A 105 -10.23 10.30 -1.95
CA LYS A 105 -10.99 11.47 -1.46
C LYS A 105 -10.27 12.79 -1.73
N HIS A 106 -8.94 12.81 -1.61
CA HIS A 106 -8.13 14.00 -1.90
C HIS A 106 -8.03 14.35 -3.40
N LEU A 107 -8.49 13.47 -4.29
CA LEU A 107 -8.52 13.66 -5.74
C LEU A 107 -9.92 14.08 -6.25
N ALA A 108 -10.80 14.60 -5.38
CA ALA A 108 -12.20 14.92 -5.70
C ALA A 108 -12.36 15.81 -6.95
N GLY A 109 -11.44 16.74 -7.18
CA GLY A 109 -11.46 17.61 -8.36
C GLY A 109 -11.32 16.88 -9.71
N LEU A 110 -10.87 15.63 -9.71
CA LEU A 110 -10.74 14.82 -10.91
C LEU A 110 -11.94 13.90 -11.16
N HIS A 111 -12.80 13.67 -10.17
CA HIS A 111 -13.80 12.60 -10.17
C HIS A 111 -14.74 12.65 -11.37
N SER A 112 -15.21 13.83 -11.77
CA SER A 112 -16.17 14.02 -12.88
C SER A 112 -15.53 14.16 -14.25
N VAL A 113 -14.18 14.22 -14.30
CA VAL A 113 -13.46 14.43 -15.57
C VAL A 113 -13.25 13.09 -16.26
N PRO A 114 -13.53 12.97 -17.58
CA PRO A 114 -13.20 11.76 -18.32
C PRO A 114 -11.71 11.43 -18.24
N MET A 115 -11.38 10.19 -17.86
CA MET A 115 -9.99 9.75 -17.65
C MET A 115 -9.12 10.01 -18.88
N ALA A 116 -9.66 9.78 -20.08
CA ALA A 116 -8.98 10.01 -21.35
C ALA A 116 -8.67 11.51 -21.64
N GLN A 117 -9.29 12.44 -20.93
CA GLN A 117 -9.05 13.89 -21.07
C GLN A 117 -8.04 14.42 -20.04
N LEU A 118 -7.74 13.65 -18.99
CA LEU A 118 -6.76 14.05 -17.99
C LEU A 118 -5.34 14.07 -18.58
N ARG A 119 -4.57 15.09 -18.18
CA ARG A 119 -3.19 15.33 -18.59
C ARG A 119 -2.30 15.53 -17.38
N THR A 120 -1.01 15.58 -17.56
CA THR A 120 -0.01 15.79 -16.49
C THR A 120 -0.36 16.95 -15.58
N GLU A 121 -0.76 18.09 -16.15
CA GLU A 121 -1.13 19.31 -15.42
C GLU A 121 -2.29 19.11 -14.45
N HIS A 122 -3.29 18.29 -14.82
CA HIS A 122 -4.43 17.98 -13.96
C HIS A 122 -4.00 17.14 -12.75
N PHE A 123 -3.19 16.10 -12.99
CA PHE A 123 -2.69 15.22 -11.92
C PHE A 123 -1.74 15.95 -10.98
N GLU A 124 -0.78 16.70 -11.54
CA GLU A 124 0.15 17.51 -10.74
C GLU A 124 -0.58 18.60 -9.95
N GLY A 125 -1.55 19.27 -10.57
CA GLY A 125 -2.39 20.27 -9.92
C GLY A 125 -3.16 19.72 -8.74
N ALA A 126 -3.80 18.55 -8.89
CA ALA A 126 -4.55 17.89 -7.82
C ALA A 126 -3.65 17.51 -6.63
N VAL A 127 -2.44 16.98 -6.88
CA VAL A 127 -1.49 16.64 -5.81
C VAL A 127 -0.92 17.89 -5.16
N ARG A 128 -0.61 18.94 -5.94
CA ARG A 128 -0.03 20.20 -5.45
C ARG A 128 -1.01 20.95 -4.55
N SER A 129 -2.27 21.06 -4.95
CA SER A 129 -3.31 21.79 -4.21
C SER A 129 -3.75 21.09 -2.94
N CYS A 130 -3.45 19.79 -2.77
CA CYS A 130 -3.81 19.06 -1.56
C CYS A 130 -3.06 19.60 -0.35
N GLN A 131 -3.81 19.93 0.73
CA GLN A 131 -3.24 20.43 1.98
C GLN A 131 -2.74 19.33 2.91
N ALA A 132 -2.93 18.06 2.56
CA ALA A 132 -2.45 16.96 3.37
C ALA A 132 -0.92 16.82 3.33
N GLY A 133 -0.34 16.21 4.36
CA GLY A 133 1.09 15.97 4.47
C GLY A 133 1.66 15.10 3.33
N SER A 134 2.98 15.12 3.19
CA SER A 134 3.73 14.44 2.11
C SER A 134 3.43 12.94 2.02
N ALA A 135 3.23 12.25 3.16
CA ALA A 135 2.88 10.84 3.19
C ALA A 135 1.55 10.56 2.45
N THR A 136 0.52 11.41 2.66
CA THR A 136 -0.76 11.32 1.95
C THR A 136 -0.58 11.62 0.47
N LYS A 137 0.18 12.67 0.13
CA LYS A 137 0.48 13.01 -1.28
C LYS A 137 1.20 11.85 -2.00
N LYS A 138 2.14 11.17 -1.35
CA LYS A 138 2.78 9.95 -1.89
C LYS A 138 1.76 8.83 -2.13
N LYS A 139 0.72 8.70 -1.29
CA LYS A 139 -0.36 7.72 -1.52
C LYS A 139 -1.28 8.13 -2.65
N MET A 140 -1.54 9.43 -2.84
CA MET A 140 -2.26 9.93 -4.01
C MET A 140 -1.52 9.58 -5.31
N THR A 141 -0.21 9.85 -5.39
CA THR A 141 0.58 9.51 -6.59
C THR A 141 0.66 8.01 -6.84
N GLN A 142 0.74 7.20 -5.80
CA GLN A 142 0.67 5.75 -5.91
C GLN A 142 -0.67 5.30 -6.50
N LEU A 143 -1.79 5.81 -5.99
CA LEU A 143 -3.13 5.51 -6.52
C LEU A 143 -3.28 5.94 -7.98
N LEU A 144 -2.87 7.16 -8.31
CA LEU A 144 -2.90 7.68 -9.68
C LEU A 144 -2.13 6.77 -10.64
N SER A 145 -0.94 6.32 -10.26
CA SER A 145 -0.12 5.40 -11.07
C SER A 145 -0.83 4.07 -11.30
N MET A 146 -1.40 3.47 -10.25
CA MET A 146 -2.12 2.19 -10.36
C MET A 146 -3.36 2.31 -11.24
N MET A 147 -4.14 3.38 -11.08
CA MET A 147 -5.33 3.64 -11.89
C MET A 147 -4.99 3.93 -13.36
N SER A 148 -3.92 4.70 -13.62
CA SER A 148 -3.49 5.02 -14.98
C SER A 148 -3.03 3.78 -15.73
N GLN A 149 -2.27 2.90 -15.07
CA GLN A 149 -1.85 1.62 -15.65
C GLN A 149 -3.05 0.72 -15.96
N TRP A 150 -4.01 0.63 -15.03
CA TRP A 150 -5.25 -0.14 -15.24
C TRP A 150 -6.06 0.44 -16.41
N ALA A 151 -6.22 1.76 -16.46
CA ALA A 151 -6.96 2.44 -17.53
C ALA A 151 -6.32 2.22 -18.91
N MET A 152 -4.99 2.19 -18.98
CA MET A 152 -4.27 1.81 -20.21
C MET A 152 -4.50 0.35 -20.61
N ALA A 153 -4.38 -0.57 -19.65
CA ALA A 153 -4.58 -2.01 -19.90
C ALA A 153 -6.01 -2.35 -20.34
N HIS A 154 -6.98 -1.49 -20.03
CA HIS A 154 -8.40 -1.67 -20.38
C HIS A 154 -8.88 -0.73 -21.49
N ASP A 155 -7.97 -0.11 -22.26
CA ASP A 155 -8.27 0.76 -23.39
C ASP A 155 -9.13 2.00 -23.07
N VAL A 156 -9.14 2.44 -21.79
CA VAL A 156 -9.79 3.68 -21.35
C VAL A 156 -8.95 4.91 -21.75
N THR A 157 -7.64 4.79 -21.68
CA THR A 157 -6.69 5.82 -22.14
C THR A 157 -5.55 5.19 -22.93
N ARG A 158 -5.03 5.93 -23.89
CA ARG A 158 -3.94 5.47 -24.79
C ARG A 158 -2.55 5.75 -24.24
N LYS A 159 -2.44 6.66 -23.28
CA LYS A 159 -1.16 7.13 -22.77
C LYS A 159 -1.23 7.27 -21.25
N ASP A 160 -0.19 6.82 -20.59
CA ASP A 160 -0.01 7.02 -19.17
C ASP A 160 0.60 8.41 -18.91
N TYR A 161 -0.28 9.40 -18.72
CA TYR A 161 0.14 10.76 -18.39
C TYR A 161 0.67 10.88 -16.97
N VAL A 162 0.28 9.98 -16.07
CA VAL A 162 0.77 9.97 -14.67
C VAL A 162 2.26 9.62 -14.63
N LYS A 163 2.71 8.71 -15.49
CA LYS A 163 4.12 8.35 -15.62
C LYS A 163 5.01 9.53 -16.07
N LEU A 164 4.41 10.52 -16.75
CA LEU A 164 5.11 11.72 -17.23
C LEU A 164 5.10 12.85 -16.19
N CYS A 165 4.33 12.72 -15.11
CA CYS A 165 4.23 13.73 -14.08
C CYS A 165 5.53 13.83 -13.27
N ASN A 166 5.88 15.08 -12.95
CA ASN A 166 6.89 15.38 -11.93
C ASN A 166 6.18 15.87 -10.66
N PHE A 167 5.76 14.93 -9.84
CA PHE A 167 5.12 15.24 -8.55
C PHE A 167 6.17 15.79 -7.58
N ARG A 168 6.33 17.10 -7.53
CA ARG A 168 7.17 17.79 -6.54
C ARG A 168 6.48 17.72 -5.16
N ILE A 169 6.58 16.58 -4.53
CA ILE A 169 6.15 16.40 -3.14
C ILE A 169 7.38 16.81 -2.33
N GLY A 170 7.29 18.00 -1.70
CA GLY A 170 8.39 18.52 -0.90
C GLY A 170 8.87 17.48 0.12
N ASP A 171 10.15 17.53 0.41
CA ASP A 171 10.71 16.67 1.42
C ASP A 171 10.03 16.97 2.76
N THR A 172 9.52 15.95 3.26
CA THR A 172 8.82 15.67 4.50
C THR A 172 9.11 16.66 5.62
N GLU A 173 8.02 16.96 6.33
CA GLU A 173 8.08 17.26 7.76
C GLU A 173 9.20 16.46 8.44
N PRO A 174 9.92 17.05 9.38
CA PRO A 174 10.99 16.35 10.06
C PRO A 174 10.47 14.99 10.50
N GLN A 175 11.16 13.94 10.10
CA GLN A 175 10.86 12.60 10.61
C GLN A 175 10.84 12.73 12.12
N LEU A 176 9.75 12.30 12.76
CA LEU A 176 9.67 12.16 14.21
C LEU A 176 11.04 11.63 14.67
N GLN A 177 11.78 12.45 15.40
CA GLN A 177 13.04 12.00 15.98
C GLN A 177 12.71 10.76 16.80
N ARG A 178 13.30 9.63 16.43
CA ARG A 178 13.14 8.40 17.17
C ARG A 178 13.83 8.55 18.51
N VAL A 179 13.07 8.42 19.56
CA VAL A 179 13.58 8.48 20.94
C VAL A 179 13.89 7.05 21.37
N LEU A 180 15.15 6.79 21.68
CA LEU A 180 15.56 5.49 22.19
C LEU A 180 15.29 5.43 23.68
N PHE A 181 14.91 4.26 24.18
CA PHE A 181 14.87 4.02 25.62
C PHE A 181 16.28 4.10 26.20
N THR A 182 16.42 4.79 27.31
CA THR A 182 17.70 4.90 28.02
C THR A 182 17.98 3.66 28.86
N PRO A 183 19.24 3.39 29.21
CA PRO A 183 19.57 2.28 30.13
C PRO A 183 18.85 2.38 31.47
N GLU A 184 18.64 3.60 31.99
CA GLU A 184 17.94 3.84 33.26
C GLU A 184 16.45 3.50 33.16
N GLU A 185 15.79 3.85 32.04
CA GLU A 185 14.40 3.48 31.79
C GLU A 185 14.24 1.95 31.68
N ILE A 186 15.19 1.29 30.98
CA ILE A 186 15.19 -0.17 30.82
C ILE A 186 15.42 -0.85 32.17
N GLN A 187 16.36 -0.34 32.97
CA GLN A 187 16.64 -0.87 34.29
C GLN A 187 15.44 -0.73 35.22
N THR A 188 14.78 0.44 35.23
CA THR A 188 13.55 0.65 36.00
C THR A 188 12.45 -0.36 35.62
N MET A 189 12.29 -0.64 34.31
CA MET A 189 11.34 -1.65 33.85
C MET A 189 11.71 -3.08 34.31
N ARG A 190 13.00 -3.41 34.38
CA ARG A 190 13.49 -4.70 34.91
C ARG A 190 13.20 -4.85 36.37
N ASP A 191 13.45 -3.81 37.16
CA ASP A 191 13.28 -3.84 38.63
C ASP A 191 11.81 -4.03 39.05
N HIS A 192 10.86 -3.60 38.17
CA HIS A 192 9.41 -3.73 38.38
C HIS A 192 8.76 -4.80 37.48
N ALA A 193 9.55 -5.72 36.93
CA ALA A 193 9.04 -6.74 36.04
C ALA A 193 8.02 -7.66 36.74
N GLY A 194 6.86 -7.83 36.11
CA GLY A 194 5.74 -8.62 36.63
C GLY A 194 4.65 -7.79 37.34
N GLU A 195 4.90 -6.51 37.62
CA GLU A 195 3.94 -5.63 38.30
C GLU A 195 2.94 -4.97 37.36
N ASP A 196 3.38 -4.59 36.16
CA ASP A 196 2.56 -3.92 35.12
C ASP A 196 2.73 -4.59 33.77
N GLN A 197 1.67 -5.27 33.31
CA GLN A 197 1.66 -5.98 32.02
C GLN A 197 2.05 -5.10 30.83
N ILE A 198 1.69 -3.82 30.82
CA ILE A 198 2.04 -2.93 29.70
C ILE A 198 3.54 -2.63 29.71
N GLN A 199 4.09 -2.35 30.89
CA GLN A 199 5.52 -2.14 31.07
C GLN A 199 6.33 -3.39 30.71
N ASP A 200 5.85 -4.56 31.10
CA ASP A 200 6.43 -5.86 30.75
C ASP A 200 6.44 -6.11 29.24
N MET A 201 5.35 -5.75 28.56
CA MET A 201 5.26 -5.83 27.10
C MET A 201 6.26 -4.89 26.42
N ILE A 202 6.47 -3.70 26.97
CA ILE A 202 7.47 -2.74 26.48
C ILE A 202 8.86 -3.33 26.65
N LEU A 203 9.18 -3.83 27.82
CA LEU A 203 10.46 -4.47 28.12
C LEU A 203 10.74 -5.64 27.18
N LEU A 204 9.78 -6.56 27.03
CA LEU A 204 9.92 -7.68 26.10
C LEU A 204 10.08 -7.23 24.64
N SER A 205 9.39 -6.15 24.22
CA SER A 205 9.58 -5.58 22.89
C SER A 205 11.00 -5.05 22.68
N ILE A 206 11.59 -4.43 23.69
CA ILE A 206 12.97 -3.90 23.65
C ILE A 206 13.97 -5.06 23.49
N TYR A 207 13.75 -6.21 24.14
CA TYR A 207 14.65 -7.37 24.09
C TYR A 207 14.47 -8.30 22.89
N THR A 208 13.33 -8.20 22.19
CA THR A 208 13.01 -9.09 21.07
C THR A 208 12.99 -8.42 19.71
N GLY A 209 12.86 -7.08 19.71
CA GLY A 209 12.71 -6.30 18.47
C GLY A 209 11.46 -6.63 17.66
N PHE A 210 10.44 -7.28 18.23
CA PHE A 210 9.15 -7.48 17.55
C PHE A 210 8.49 -6.15 17.20
N ARG A 211 7.72 -6.14 16.09
CA ARG A 211 6.82 -5.01 15.85
C ARG A 211 5.68 -5.04 16.87
N PRO A 212 5.13 -3.88 17.29
CA PRO A 212 4.09 -3.85 18.31
C PRO A 212 2.91 -4.80 18.03
N GLY A 213 2.41 -4.83 16.79
CA GLY A 213 1.32 -5.75 16.43
C GLY A 213 1.73 -7.22 16.35
N GLU A 214 3.01 -7.54 16.18
CA GLU A 214 3.54 -8.90 16.22
C GLU A 214 3.64 -9.40 17.67
N LEU A 215 4.09 -8.55 18.59
CA LEU A 215 4.13 -8.85 20.03
C LEU A 215 2.74 -9.22 20.57
N LEU A 216 1.73 -8.40 20.21
CA LEU A 216 0.34 -8.61 20.64
C LEU A 216 -0.27 -9.92 20.10
N ALA A 217 0.25 -10.44 19.01
CA ALA A 217 -0.22 -11.66 18.36
C ALA A 217 0.53 -12.93 18.78
N ILE A 218 1.52 -12.83 19.68
CA ILE A 218 2.28 -13.99 20.14
C ILE A 218 1.35 -14.91 20.92
N LYS A 219 1.17 -16.14 20.43
CA LYS A 219 0.47 -17.19 21.17
C LYS A 219 1.41 -17.85 22.17
N SER A 220 0.87 -18.31 23.31
CA SER A 220 1.66 -19.06 24.29
C SER A 220 2.28 -20.32 23.69
N SER A 221 1.59 -20.97 22.74
CA SER A 221 2.11 -22.13 21.98
C SER A 221 3.28 -21.80 21.03
N ASN A 222 3.56 -20.53 20.79
CA ASN A 222 4.68 -20.08 19.96
C ASN A 222 5.96 -19.82 20.78
N VAL A 223 5.90 -20.03 22.09
CA VAL A 223 7.06 -19.93 22.98
C VAL A 223 7.56 -21.33 23.30
N ASP A 224 8.80 -21.57 22.95
CA ASP A 224 9.52 -22.81 23.29
C ASP A 224 10.41 -22.55 24.50
N SER A 225 9.97 -23.05 25.67
CA SER A 225 10.67 -22.87 26.94
C SER A 225 11.96 -23.70 27.02
N GLU A 226 12.06 -24.84 26.29
CA GLU A 226 13.28 -25.65 26.27
C GLU A 226 14.33 -24.98 25.40
N GLN A 227 13.93 -24.57 24.19
CA GLN A 227 14.81 -23.86 23.27
C GLN A 227 15.00 -22.40 23.62
N GLN A 228 14.27 -21.85 24.58
CA GLN A 228 14.29 -20.42 24.93
C GLN A 228 14.12 -19.51 23.71
N THR A 229 13.07 -19.76 22.93
CA THR A 229 12.77 -19.02 21.69
C THR A 229 11.29 -18.65 21.59
N ILE A 230 11.01 -17.58 20.85
CA ILE A 230 9.65 -17.18 20.47
C ILE A 230 9.56 -17.21 18.94
N THR A 231 8.57 -17.93 18.42
CA THR A 231 8.26 -17.89 16.99
C THR A 231 7.18 -16.86 16.73
N GLY A 232 7.41 -15.92 15.77
CA GLY A 232 6.43 -14.88 15.49
C GLY A 232 6.70 -14.07 14.24
N GLY A 233 5.77 -13.13 13.97
CA GLY A 233 5.83 -12.26 12.80
C GLY A 233 4.89 -12.70 11.68
N SER A 234 4.26 -11.71 11.02
CA SER A 234 3.25 -11.98 10.00
C SER A 234 3.26 -10.96 8.85
N LYS A 235 3.87 -9.79 9.04
CA LYS A 235 3.70 -8.64 8.14
C LYS A 235 4.43 -8.77 6.80
N THR A 236 5.58 -9.44 6.78
CA THR A 236 6.41 -9.57 5.57
C THR A 236 6.82 -11.03 5.38
N ALA A 237 7.08 -11.46 4.14
CA ALA A 237 7.54 -12.82 3.87
C ALA A 237 8.81 -13.16 4.66
N ALA A 238 9.77 -12.24 4.74
CA ALA A 238 11.02 -12.43 5.50
C ALA A 238 10.83 -12.42 7.03
N GLY A 239 9.73 -11.85 7.52
CA GLY A 239 9.44 -11.77 8.96
C GLY A 239 8.44 -12.79 9.46
N ARG A 240 7.83 -13.59 8.58
CA ARG A 240 6.83 -14.58 8.94
C ARG A 240 7.49 -15.75 9.67
N ASP A 241 6.88 -16.13 10.79
CA ASP A 241 7.28 -17.30 11.60
C ASP A 241 8.79 -17.33 11.93
N ARG A 242 9.38 -16.13 12.13
CA ARG A 242 10.79 -16.04 12.48
C ARG A 242 11.02 -16.45 13.94
N ILE A 243 12.16 -17.06 14.17
CA ILE A 243 12.61 -17.47 15.50
C ILE A 243 13.40 -16.30 16.13
N VAL A 244 12.99 -15.91 17.32
CA VAL A 244 13.64 -14.88 18.14
C VAL A 244 14.07 -15.51 19.47
N PRO A 245 15.36 -15.56 19.79
CA PRO A 245 15.83 -16.05 21.08
C PRO A 245 15.35 -15.15 22.23
N ILE A 246 15.05 -15.75 23.37
CA ILE A 246 14.70 -15.05 24.60
C ILE A 246 15.99 -14.70 25.34
N HIS A 247 16.24 -13.40 25.52
CA HIS A 247 17.38 -12.93 26.30
C HIS A 247 17.24 -13.31 27.77
N SER A 248 18.34 -13.61 28.46
CA SER A 248 18.35 -13.99 29.90
C SER A 248 17.58 -13.01 30.78
N ASP A 249 17.70 -11.72 30.53
CA ASP A 249 17.10 -10.65 31.35
C ASP A 249 15.55 -10.64 31.33
N VAL A 250 14.94 -11.23 30.30
CA VAL A 250 13.47 -11.28 30.15
C VAL A 250 12.91 -12.69 30.22
N ARG A 251 13.76 -13.68 30.48
CA ARG A 251 13.34 -15.08 30.54
C ARG A 251 12.29 -15.32 31.61
N VAL A 252 12.57 -14.89 32.85
CA VAL A 252 11.65 -15.05 33.99
C VAL A 252 10.30 -14.36 33.72
N LEU A 253 10.33 -13.21 33.05
CA LEU A 253 9.14 -12.49 32.64
C LEU A 253 8.29 -13.30 31.64
N VAL A 254 8.92 -13.90 30.64
CA VAL A 254 8.21 -14.76 29.66
C VAL A 254 7.59 -15.98 30.36
N GLU A 255 8.33 -16.64 31.24
CA GLU A 255 7.87 -17.78 32.02
C GLU A 255 6.68 -17.41 32.93
N HIS A 256 6.71 -16.23 33.56
CA HIS A 256 5.59 -15.69 34.33
C HIS A 256 4.31 -15.57 33.49
N TYR A 257 4.39 -15.03 32.25
CA TYR A 257 3.20 -14.91 31.38
C TYR A 257 2.74 -16.26 30.82
N LEU A 258 3.64 -17.19 30.56
CA LEU A 258 3.29 -18.56 30.16
C LEU A 258 2.53 -19.30 31.24
N SER A 259 2.91 -19.13 32.53
CA SER A 259 2.26 -19.79 33.66
C SER A 259 0.79 -19.40 33.83
N LYS A 260 0.35 -18.26 33.22
CA LYS A 260 -1.05 -17.84 33.24
C LYS A 260 -1.97 -18.71 32.35
N GLY A 261 -1.42 -19.56 31.47
CA GLY A 261 -2.15 -20.51 30.66
C GLY A 261 -3.14 -19.90 29.65
N THR A 262 -2.88 -18.69 29.20
CA THR A 262 -3.73 -17.97 28.23
C THR A 262 -3.35 -18.32 26.80
N GLU A 263 -4.29 -18.16 25.83
CA GLU A 263 -4.04 -18.47 24.43
C GLU A 263 -2.93 -17.57 23.83
N THR A 264 -2.95 -16.29 24.15
CA THR A 264 -1.89 -15.33 23.78
C THR A 264 -1.04 -15.00 24.99
N LEU A 265 0.23 -14.75 24.79
CA LEU A 265 1.17 -14.43 25.87
C LEU A 265 0.66 -13.23 26.70
N PHE A 266 0.08 -12.24 26.02
CA PHE A 266 -0.53 -11.08 26.67
C PHE A 266 -2.01 -10.97 26.33
N VAL A 267 -2.82 -10.69 27.32
CA VAL A 267 -4.28 -10.59 27.18
C VAL A 267 -4.78 -9.19 27.52
N GLY A 268 -5.94 -8.83 27.00
CA GLY A 268 -6.56 -7.54 27.29
C GLY A 268 -6.97 -7.44 28.76
N VAL A 269 -6.58 -6.35 29.42
CA VAL A 269 -6.80 -6.11 30.86
C VAL A 269 -8.26 -6.28 31.27
N LYS A 270 -9.21 -5.86 30.43
CA LYS A 270 -10.66 -5.98 30.73
C LYS A 270 -11.22 -7.38 30.54
N SER A 271 -10.66 -8.16 29.61
CA SER A 271 -11.21 -9.47 29.25
C SER A 271 -10.52 -10.63 29.95
N GLY A 272 -9.24 -10.48 30.32
CA GLY A 272 -8.39 -11.51 30.91
C GLY A 272 -8.15 -12.74 30.01
N LYS A 273 -8.80 -12.82 28.85
CA LYS A 273 -8.78 -14.00 27.95
C LYS A 273 -8.55 -13.65 26.47
N LYS A 274 -9.00 -12.47 26.01
CA LYS A 274 -8.88 -12.07 24.61
C LYS A 274 -7.56 -11.35 24.37
N PRO A 275 -6.98 -11.45 23.16
CA PRO A 275 -5.79 -10.66 22.78
C PRO A 275 -5.99 -9.18 23.08
N MET A 276 -4.93 -8.49 23.44
CA MET A 276 -4.97 -7.06 23.72
C MET A 276 -5.14 -6.28 22.42
N PRO A 277 -6.13 -5.35 22.30
CA PRO A 277 -6.27 -4.48 21.15
C PRO A 277 -5.07 -3.53 21.01
N TYR A 278 -4.62 -3.31 19.77
CA TYR A 278 -3.47 -2.45 19.51
C TYR A 278 -3.67 -1.00 19.97
N GLU A 279 -4.86 -0.46 19.77
CA GLU A 279 -5.21 0.92 20.18
C GLU A 279 -5.08 1.08 21.69
N TYR A 280 -5.58 0.11 22.45
CA TYR A 280 -5.45 0.11 23.93
C TYR A 280 -3.98 0.05 24.35
N TYR A 281 -3.19 -0.87 23.76
CA TYR A 281 -1.76 -0.98 24.04
C TYR A 281 -1.02 0.34 23.75
N ARG A 282 -1.29 0.95 22.58
CA ARG A 282 -0.68 2.22 22.18
C ARG A 282 -0.98 3.33 23.18
N ASP A 283 -2.25 3.49 23.56
CA ASP A 283 -2.67 4.58 24.44
C ASP A 283 -2.10 4.37 25.86
N ALA A 284 -2.10 3.13 26.35
CA ALA A 284 -1.51 2.76 27.62
C ALA A 284 0.02 2.89 27.63
N PHE A 285 0.67 2.62 26.50
CA PHE A 285 2.11 2.84 26.30
C PHE A 285 2.48 4.32 26.41
N VAL A 286 1.80 5.19 25.65
CA VAL A 286 2.07 6.64 25.66
C VAL A 286 1.80 7.27 27.04
N ALA A 287 0.81 6.76 27.76
CA ALA A 287 0.52 7.21 29.13
C ALA A 287 1.67 6.91 30.12
N ARG A 288 2.42 5.80 29.91
CA ARG A 288 3.55 5.42 30.77
C ARG A 288 4.86 6.08 30.37
N PHE A 289 5.09 6.20 29.06
CA PHE A 289 6.30 6.77 28.49
C PHE A 289 5.95 7.90 27.50
N PRO A 290 5.57 9.11 28.03
CA PRO A 290 5.31 10.28 27.19
C PRO A 290 6.55 10.64 26.38
N GLY A 291 6.39 10.86 25.08
CA GLY A 291 7.52 11.16 24.17
C GLY A 291 8.03 9.95 23.40
N HIS A 292 7.72 8.72 23.83
CA HIS A 292 8.01 7.51 23.07
C HIS A 292 6.83 7.04 22.23
N THR A 293 7.12 6.29 21.19
CA THR A 293 6.14 5.52 20.41
C THR A 293 6.39 4.03 20.56
N CYS A 294 5.37 3.19 20.34
CA CYS A 294 5.54 1.74 20.41
C CYS A 294 6.62 1.18 19.49
N TYR A 295 7.01 1.90 18.44
CA TYR A 295 8.10 1.49 17.53
C TYR A 295 9.49 1.80 18.09
N ASP A 296 9.60 2.68 19.07
CA ASP A 296 10.90 3.07 19.65
C ASP A 296 11.54 1.91 20.43
N THR A 297 10.74 0.97 20.97
CA THR A 297 11.24 -0.29 21.55
C THR A 297 12.11 -1.06 20.56
N ARG A 298 11.59 -1.27 19.33
CA ARG A 298 12.33 -1.96 18.27
C ARG A 298 13.51 -1.14 17.77
N HIS A 299 13.40 0.19 17.73
CA HIS A 299 14.53 1.06 17.38
C HIS A 299 15.63 0.98 18.42
N THR A 300 15.29 0.90 19.70
CA THR A 300 16.26 0.69 20.80
C THR A 300 16.99 -0.63 20.61
N PHE A 301 16.30 -1.74 20.39
CA PHE A 301 16.91 -3.04 20.11
C PHE A 301 17.89 -2.99 18.92
N VAL A 302 17.44 -2.49 17.77
CA VAL A 302 18.26 -2.42 16.55
C VAL A 302 19.48 -1.52 16.74
N THR A 303 19.29 -0.39 17.44
CA THR A 303 20.39 0.56 17.67
C THR A 303 21.43 0.01 18.65
N ALA A 304 20.99 -0.62 19.73
CA ALA A 304 21.89 -1.26 20.70
C ALA A 304 22.70 -2.38 20.02
N TRP A 305 22.05 -3.23 19.25
CA TRP A 305 22.70 -4.27 18.47
C TRP A 305 23.82 -3.73 17.56
N LYS A 306 23.51 -2.66 16.80
CA LYS A 306 24.46 -2.03 15.88
C LYS A 306 25.59 -1.31 16.61
N LYS A 307 25.29 -0.62 17.71
CA LYS A 307 26.32 0.06 18.52
C LYS A 307 27.37 -0.90 19.06
N GLN A 308 26.95 -2.14 19.38
CA GLN A 308 27.84 -3.19 19.88
C GLN A 308 28.51 -4.01 18.76
N SER A 309 28.30 -3.62 17.50
CA SER A 309 28.87 -4.30 16.32
C SER A 309 28.55 -5.79 16.24
N LEU A 310 27.37 -6.20 16.76
CA LEU A 310 26.92 -7.57 16.70
C LEU A 310 26.51 -7.95 15.26
N ASN A 311 26.45 -9.23 14.97
CA ASN A 311 26.26 -9.77 13.62
C ASN A 311 24.99 -9.21 12.95
N GLU A 312 25.15 -8.46 11.85
CA GLU A 312 24.04 -7.81 11.14
C GLU A 312 23.10 -8.79 10.43
N TYR A 313 23.63 -9.92 9.96
CA TYR A 313 22.81 -10.96 9.36
C TYR A 313 21.84 -11.55 10.38
N ILE A 314 22.33 -11.85 11.58
CA ILE A 314 21.52 -12.34 12.70
C ILE A 314 20.48 -11.29 13.10
N LEU A 315 20.85 -10.02 13.18
CA LEU A 315 19.89 -8.94 13.40
C LEU A 315 18.77 -8.93 12.38
N LYS A 316 19.10 -8.98 11.09
CA LYS A 316 18.10 -9.01 10.01
C LYS A 316 17.12 -10.18 10.17
N ARG A 317 17.60 -11.34 10.57
CA ARG A 317 16.76 -12.53 10.83
C ARG A 317 15.83 -12.29 12.03
N ILE A 318 16.39 -11.86 13.16
CA ILE A 318 15.62 -11.61 14.39
C ILE A 318 14.53 -10.56 14.17
N VAL A 319 14.86 -9.45 13.48
CA VAL A 319 13.88 -8.38 13.25
C VAL A 319 12.99 -8.60 12.02
N GLY A 320 13.26 -9.61 11.19
CA GLY A 320 12.48 -9.92 9.98
C GLY A 320 12.63 -8.83 8.90
N HIS A 321 13.85 -8.39 8.64
CA HIS A 321 14.18 -7.57 7.49
C HIS A 321 14.50 -8.43 6.28
N GLN A 322 14.21 -7.93 5.09
CA GLN A 322 14.55 -8.62 3.85
C GLN A 322 16.08 -8.69 3.70
N ILE A 323 16.58 -9.88 3.45
CA ILE A 323 17.99 -10.12 3.16
C ILE A 323 18.16 -10.00 1.66
N GLY A 324 18.88 -8.96 1.21
CA GLY A 324 19.04 -8.63 -0.22
C GLY A 324 20.06 -9.47 -0.95
N ASP A 325 21.02 -10.07 -0.24
CA ASP A 325 22.09 -10.87 -0.83
C ASP A 325 21.65 -12.32 -1.01
N VAL A 326 21.82 -12.82 -2.25
CA VAL A 326 21.51 -14.22 -2.62
C VAL A 326 22.46 -15.18 -1.88
N SER A 327 23.72 -14.80 -1.68
CA SER A 327 24.72 -15.59 -0.94
C SER A 327 24.33 -15.79 0.52
N GLU A 328 23.75 -14.76 1.17
CA GLU A 328 23.26 -14.85 2.54
C GLU A 328 22.03 -15.76 2.68
N LYS A 329 21.23 -15.97 1.61
CA LYS A 329 20.06 -16.87 1.65
C LYS A 329 20.45 -18.36 1.72
N PHE A 330 21.59 -18.73 1.18
CA PHE A 330 22.05 -20.14 1.17
C PHE A 330 22.71 -20.57 2.50
N TYR A 331 23.08 -19.65 3.37
CA TYR A 331 23.58 -19.97 4.71
C TYR A 331 22.47 -20.23 5.74
N THR A 332 21.33 -20.76 5.29
CA THR A 332 20.09 -20.91 6.09
C THR A 332 20.16 -21.99 7.19
N HIS A 333 21.22 -22.75 7.29
CA HIS A 333 21.45 -23.73 8.37
C HIS A 333 22.27 -23.17 9.55
N ARG A 334 22.34 -21.84 9.71
CA ARG A 334 22.87 -21.29 10.96
C ARG A 334 21.84 -21.50 12.05
N ASP A 335 22.16 -22.49 12.82
CA ASP A 335 21.52 -23.08 13.96
C ASP A 335 20.93 -22.04 14.90
N ILE A 336 19.84 -22.38 15.58
CA ILE A 336 19.25 -21.62 16.69
C ILE A 336 20.30 -21.20 17.70
N GLU A 337 21.31 -22.04 17.90
CA GLU A 337 22.45 -21.76 18.80
C GLU A 337 23.25 -20.51 18.39
N ASN A 338 23.42 -20.26 17.09
CA ASN A 338 24.08 -19.01 16.63
C ASN A 338 23.23 -17.77 16.94
N LEU A 339 21.89 -17.90 16.82
CA LEU A 339 20.97 -16.82 17.17
C LEU A 339 21.05 -16.53 18.67
N LYS A 340 21.06 -17.57 19.51
CA LYS A 340 21.16 -17.45 20.96
C LYS A 340 22.49 -16.90 21.40
N SER A 341 23.59 -17.44 20.84
CA SER A 341 24.95 -16.97 21.16
C SER A 341 25.12 -15.49 20.85
N GLU A 342 24.56 -15.00 19.76
CA GLU A 342 24.66 -13.59 19.40
C GLU A 342 23.72 -12.72 20.24
N MET A 343 22.50 -13.21 20.54
CA MET A 343 21.54 -12.53 21.43
C MET A 343 22.11 -12.37 22.84
N ALA A 344 22.82 -13.36 23.35
CA ALA A 344 23.40 -13.33 24.70
C ALA A 344 24.51 -12.25 24.89
N LYS A 345 25.05 -11.73 23.79
CA LYS A 345 26.05 -10.64 23.83
C LYS A 345 25.39 -9.25 23.93
N LEU A 346 24.07 -9.16 23.66
CA LEU A 346 23.39 -7.89 23.67
C LEU A 346 23.29 -7.33 25.08
N VAL A 347 23.68 -6.09 25.27
CA VAL A 347 23.53 -5.32 26.51
C VAL A 347 22.59 -4.14 26.25
N LEU A 348 21.56 -3.98 27.08
CA LEU A 348 20.55 -2.95 26.97
C LEU A 348 20.48 -2.12 28.25
#